data_d6b50cff7994bf80420356b41090de6c
#
_entry.id   d6b50cff7994bf80420356b41090de6c
#
_cell.length_a   1.000
_cell.length_b   1.000
_cell.length_c   1.000
_cell.angle_alpha   90.00
_cell.angle_beta   90.00
_cell.angle_gamma   90.00
#
_symmetry.space_group_name_H-M   'P 1'
#
loop_
_entity.id
_entity.type
_entity.pdbx_description
1 polymer ?
#
loop_
_entity_poly.entity_id
_entity_poly.type
_entity_poly.pdbx_seq_one_letter_code
_entity_poly.pdbx_strand_id
1 'polypeptide(L)'
;MNNHYYKKLNKRNDIYLFKIVSLSDKSVTIQININNFRSKDGSVIKRYTLKDDEGKEEDEIGLIKYDIYLENIKEKYYNNDKLTKLEKYMLMLKLRKREELLEVSKGDKSMSEVYKKLDDLSKDKYYALLYDEEEKKAYENKCILEDAIEDAKENGYSSGYDSGK
;
A
#
# COMPACT_ATOMS: atom_id res chain seq x y z
N MET A 1 14.02 9.90 -3.27
CA MET A 1 12.79 9.42 -2.63
C MET A 1 13.11 8.86 -1.25
N ASN A 2 12.46 9.36 -0.22
CA ASN A 2 12.93 9.24 1.16
C ASN A 2 12.71 7.83 1.74
N ASN A 3 13.77 7.02 1.84
CA ASN A 3 13.77 5.63 2.35
C ASN A 3 13.28 5.55 3.82
N HIS A 4 13.28 6.69 4.54
CA HIS A 4 12.87 6.79 5.93
C HIS A 4 11.34 6.75 6.08
N TYR A 5 10.60 7.45 5.22
CA TYR A 5 9.13 7.44 5.20
C TYR A 5 8.54 6.03 5.05
N TYR A 6 9.08 5.24 4.10
CA TYR A 6 8.61 3.87 3.89
C TYR A 6 8.92 2.92 5.05
N LYS A 7 10.04 3.14 5.75
CA LYS A 7 10.35 2.37 6.97
C LYS A 7 9.34 2.65 8.09
N LYS A 8 8.94 3.92 8.29
CA LYS A 8 7.93 4.31 9.29
C LYS A 8 6.56 3.72 8.96
N LEU A 9 6.13 3.81 7.71
CA LEU A 9 4.84 3.26 7.27
C LEU A 9 4.75 1.75 7.53
N ASN A 10 5.79 1.00 7.17
CA ASN A 10 5.84 -0.44 7.43
C ASN A 10 5.82 -0.75 8.93
N LYS A 11 6.60 -0.05 9.74
CA LYS A 11 6.60 -0.23 11.21
C LYS A 11 5.23 0.06 11.82
N ARG A 12 4.54 1.11 11.38
CA ARG A 12 3.18 1.43 11.82
C ARG A 12 2.20 0.32 11.46
N ASN A 13 2.24 -0.17 10.24
CA ASN A 13 1.38 -1.26 9.77
C ASN A 13 1.60 -2.54 10.58
N ASP A 14 2.85 -2.87 10.92
CA ASP A 14 3.18 -4.02 11.74
C ASP A 14 2.66 -3.85 13.19
N ILE A 15 2.74 -2.66 13.78
CA ILE A 15 2.17 -2.36 15.10
C ILE A 15 0.64 -2.55 15.11
N TYR A 16 -0.07 -2.08 14.09
CA TYR A 16 -1.51 -2.30 13.97
C TYR A 16 -1.86 -3.77 13.85
N LEU A 17 -1.11 -4.52 13.06
CA LEU A 17 -1.29 -5.96 12.89
C LEU A 17 -1.17 -6.67 14.25
N PHE A 18 -0.10 -6.42 15.01
CA PHE A 18 0.09 -7.02 16.33
C PHE A 18 -1.02 -6.66 17.32
N LYS A 19 -1.53 -5.42 17.28
CA LYS A 19 -2.68 -5.01 18.11
C LYS A 19 -3.95 -5.79 17.75
N ILE A 20 -4.22 -5.99 16.47
CA ILE A 20 -5.40 -6.74 16.01
C ILE A 20 -5.28 -8.20 16.46
N VAL A 21 -4.13 -8.82 16.26
CA VAL A 21 -3.89 -10.22 16.66
C VAL A 21 -4.04 -10.41 18.17
N SER A 22 -3.55 -9.47 18.99
CA SER A 22 -3.66 -9.55 20.45
C SER A 22 -5.09 -9.43 20.99
N LEU A 23 -6.02 -8.91 20.17
CA LEU A 23 -7.44 -8.72 20.52
C LEU A 23 -8.34 -9.81 19.92
N SER A 24 -7.80 -10.68 19.05
CA SER A 24 -8.61 -11.70 18.37
C SER A 24 -8.56 -13.04 19.11
N ASP A 25 -9.74 -13.60 19.41
CA ASP A 25 -9.87 -14.98 19.88
C ASP A 25 -9.65 -15.95 18.71
N LYS A 26 -8.48 -16.59 18.64
CA LYS A 26 -8.15 -17.78 17.79
C LYS A 26 -8.55 -17.72 16.30
N SER A 27 -8.66 -16.56 15.69
CA SER A 27 -8.98 -16.43 14.28
C SER A 27 -7.74 -16.13 13.43
N VAL A 28 -7.72 -16.62 12.19
CA VAL A 28 -6.70 -16.24 11.21
C VAL A 28 -6.82 -14.75 10.90
N THR A 29 -5.78 -13.99 11.21
CA THR A 29 -5.72 -12.56 10.86
C THR A 29 -4.94 -12.41 9.56
N ILE A 30 -5.58 -11.81 8.55
CA ILE A 30 -4.97 -11.51 7.26
C ILE A 30 -4.84 -10.00 7.12
N GLN A 31 -3.61 -9.52 6.95
CA GLN A 31 -3.33 -8.13 6.61
C GLN A 31 -2.87 -8.03 5.15
N ILE A 32 -3.48 -7.12 4.40
CA ILE A 32 -3.09 -6.82 3.03
C ILE A 32 -2.65 -5.36 2.95
N ASN A 33 -1.37 -5.14 2.65
CA ASN A 33 -0.81 -3.81 2.42
C ASN A 33 -0.67 -3.57 0.92
N ILE A 34 -1.30 -2.52 0.42
CA ILE A 34 -1.17 -2.08 -0.96
C ILE A 34 -0.20 -0.90 -0.98
N ASN A 35 1.01 -1.14 -1.48
CA ASN A 35 2.11 -0.20 -1.45
C ASN A 35 2.25 0.53 -2.79
N ASN A 36 2.22 1.86 -2.77
CA ASN A 36 2.39 2.70 -3.95
C ASN A 36 3.87 3.04 -4.24
N PHE A 37 4.76 2.09 -3.95
CA PHE A 37 6.21 2.19 -4.18
C PHE A 37 6.77 0.84 -4.63
N ARG A 38 8.06 0.81 -5.04
CA ARG A 38 8.75 -0.41 -5.48
C ARG A 38 9.25 -1.23 -4.29
N SER A 39 9.16 -2.55 -4.42
CA SER A 39 9.92 -3.45 -3.53
C SER A 39 11.42 -3.31 -3.79
N LYS A 40 12.25 -3.64 -2.80
CA LYS A 40 13.71 -3.56 -2.94
C LYS A 40 14.30 -4.63 -3.87
N ASP A 41 13.63 -5.77 -3.96
CA ASP A 41 14.08 -6.97 -4.67
C ASP A 41 13.28 -7.26 -5.96
N GLY A 42 12.44 -6.31 -6.40
CA GLY A 42 11.61 -6.48 -7.60
C GLY A 42 10.36 -7.33 -7.39
N SER A 43 10.13 -7.89 -6.20
CA SER A 43 8.95 -8.70 -5.93
C SER A 43 7.67 -7.89 -6.09
N VAL A 44 6.66 -8.47 -6.74
CA VAL A 44 5.33 -7.88 -6.95
C VAL A 44 4.46 -8.06 -5.72
N ILE A 45 4.50 -9.25 -5.12
CA ILE A 45 3.75 -9.64 -3.93
C ILE A 45 4.68 -10.40 -3.01
N LYS A 46 4.64 -10.08 -1.72
CA LYS A 46 5.30 -10.83 -0.66
C LYS A 46 4.27 -11.34 0.33
N ARG A 47 4.37 -12.61 0.66
CA ARG A 47 3.60 -13.24 1.73
C ARG A 47 4.50 -13.51 2.92
N TYR A 48 4.05 -13.13 4.10
CA TYR A 48 4.73 -13.40 5.37
C TYR A 48 3.80 -14.21 6.25
N THR A 49 4.36 -15.22 6.93
CA THR A 49 3.66 -16.06 7.91
C THR A 49 4.56 -16.25 9.12
N LEU A 50 3.98 -16.60 10.25
CA LEU A 50 4.74 -17.08 11.40
C LEU A 50 5.20 -18.51 11.14
N LYS A 51 6.44 -18.78 11.53
CA LYS A 51 7.05 -20.11 11.42
C LYS A 51 7.82 -20.39 12.69
N ASP A 52 7.86 -21.67 13.07
CA ASP A 52 8.73 -22.15 14.13
C ASP A 52 10.20 -22.24 13.67
N ASP A 53 11.10 -22.66 14.56
CA ASP A 53 12.54 -22.79 14.29
C ASP A 53 12.86 -23.84 13.23
N GLU A 54 11.94 -24.77 12.96
CA GLU A 54 12.06 -25.79 11.90
C GLU A 54 11.49 -25.30 10.57
N GLY A 55 10.89 -24.09 10.55
CA GLY A 55 10.30 -23.47 9.34
C GLY A 55 8.87 -23.94 9.05
N LYS A 56 8.21 -24.63 9.96
CA LYS A 56 6.81 -25.04 9.86
C LYS A 56 5.89 -23.84 10.17
N GLU A 57 4.83 -23.68 9.36
CA GLU A 57 3.85 -22.62 9.62
C GLU A 57 3.05 -22.91 10.91
N GLU A 58 2.87 -21.87 11.74
CA GLU A 58 2.07 -21.94 12.96
C GLU A 58 0.58 -21.87 12.60
N ASP A 59 -0.11 -22.99 12.77
CA ASP A 59 -1.53 -23.15 12.38
C ASP A 59 -2.50 -22.58 13.44
N GLU A 60 -2.08 -22.50 14.71
CA GLU A 60 -2.96 -22.06 15.81
C GLU A 60 -3.07 -20.54 15.92
N ILE A 61 -2.01 -19.80 15.53
CA ILE A 61 -1.98 -18.35 15.48
C ILE A 61 -1.84 -17.94 14.02
N GLY A 62 -2.96 -17.97 13.29
CA GLY A 62 -2.97 -17.66 11.88
C GLY A 62 -2.71 -16.18 11.63
N LEU A 63 -1.43 -15.81 11.45
CA LEU A 63 -1.03 -14.47 11.02
C LEU A 63 -0.46 -14.53 9.62
N ILE A 64 -1.18 -13.92 8.67
CA ILE A 64 -0.74 -13.81 7.28
C ILE A 64 -0.69 -12.33 6.90
N LYS A 65 0.46 -11.90 6.40
CA LYS A 65 0.63 -10.54 5.86
C LYS A 65 1.00 -10.63 4.38
N TYR A 66 0.29 -9.84 3.56
CA TYR A 66 0.63 -9.62 2.17
C TYR A 66 1.09 -8.19 1.96
N ASP A 67 2.24 -8.01 1.32
CA ASP A 67 2.70 -6.73 0.79
C ASP A 67 2.63 -6.75 -0.73
N ILE A 68 1.78 -5.92 -1.32
CA ILE A 68 1.58 -5.79 -2.77
C ILE A 68 2.22 -4.47 -3.23
N TYR A 69 3.04 -4.51 -4.28
CA TYR A 69 3.82 -3.37 -4.75
C TYR A 69 3.33 -2.91 -6.13
N LEU A 70 2.52 -1.85 -6.15
CA LEU A 70 1.85 -1.36 -7.36
C LEU A 70 2.84 -0.85 -8.41
N GLU A 71 3.97 -0.27 -8.02
CA GLU A 71 4.99 0.21 -8.97
C GLU A 71 5.66 -0.95 -9.72
N ASN A 72 5.88 -2.11 -9.07
CA ASN A 72 6.44 -3.29 -9.73
C ASN A 72 5.42 -3.90 -10.71
N ILE A 73 4.13 -3.90 -10.36
CA ILE A 73 3.06 -4.37 -11.26
C ILE A 73 2.98 -3.46 -12.49
N LYS A 74 3.03 -2.15 -12.28
CA LYS A 74 3.01 -1.16 -13.36
C LYS A 74 4.22 -1.32 -14.30
N GLU A 75 5.40 -1.59 -13.76
CA GLU A 75 6.61 -1.85 -14.54
C GLU A 75 6.46 -3.11 -15.42
N LYS A 76 5.94 -4.22 -14.87
CA LYS A 76 5.61 -5.42 -15.63
C LYS A 76 4.66 -5.12 -16.80
N TYR A 77 3.62 -4.32 -16.55
CA TYR A 77 2.67 -3.92 -17.59
C TYR A 77 3.33 -3.18 -18.74
N TYR A 78 4.17 -2.18 -18.45
CA TYR A 78 4.85 -1.42 -19.49
C TYR A 78 5.96 -2.21 -20.22
N ASN A 79 6.52 -3.24 -19.57
CA ASN A 79 7.45 -4.18 -20.20
C ASN A 79 6.74 -5.26 -21.05
N ASN A 80 5.41 -5.22 -21.14
CA ASN A 80 4.58 -6.25 -21.78
C ASN A 80 4.73 -7.65 -21.16
N ASP A 81 5.08 -7.73 -19.90
CA ASP A 81 5.12 -9.00 -19.17
C ASP A 81 3.70 -9.52 -18.91
N LYS A 82 3.57 -10.84 -18.88
CA LYS A 82 2.28 -11.48 -18.57
C LYS A 82 1.85 -11.18 -17.15
N LEU A 83 0.70 -10.55 -16.97
CA LEU A 83 0.08 -10.27 -15.68
C LEU A 83 -0.90 -11.37 -15.28
N THR A 84 -0.88 -11.75 -14.01
CA THR A 84 -1.92 -12.56 -13.39
C THR A 84 -3.22 -11.77 -13.25
N LYS A 85 -4.34 -12.45 -13.00
CA LYS A 85 -5.63 -11.80 -12.76
C LYS A 85 -5.56 -10.82 -11.57
N LEU A 86 -4.93 -11.22 -10.47
CA LEU A 86 -4.76 -10.36 -9.30
C LEU A 86 -3.92 -9.12 -9.61
N GLU A 87 -2.80 -9.28 -10.34
CA GLU A 87 -1.96 -8.15 -10.75
C GLU A 87 -2.73 -7.16 -11.63
N LYS A 88 -3.60 -7.62 -12.52
CA LYS A 88 -4.47 -6.74 -13.32
C LYS A 88 -5.44 -5.93 -12.45
N TYR A 89 -6.09 -6.54 -11.44
CA TYR A 89 -6.93 -5.82 -10.50
C TYR A 89 -6.15 -4.76 -9.72
N MET A 90 -4.97 -5.13 -9.22
CA MET A 90 -4.11 -4.18 -8.51
C MET A 90 -3.62 -3.05 -9.42
N LEU A 91 -3.33 -3.35 -10.68
CA LEU A 91 -2.94 -2.35 -11.68
C LEU A 91 -4.05 -1.32 -11.94
N MET A 92 -5.32 -1.72 -11.94
CA MET A 92 -6.45 -0.78 -12.09
C MET A 92 -6.50 0.27 -10.97
N LEU A 93 -5.98 -0.03 -9.76
CA LEU A 93 -5.86 0.95 -8.67
C LEU A 93 -4.76 1.98 -8.93
N LYS A 94 -3.81 1.67 -9.83
CA LYS A 94 -2.63 2.49 -10.11
C LYS A 94 -2.77 3.31 -11.39
N LEU A 95 -3.43 2.78 -12.40
CA LEU A 95 -3.59 3.44 -13.69
C LEU A 95 -4.50 4.67 -13.57
N ARG A 96 -4.18 5.72 -14.34
CA ARG A 96 -4.93 6.97 -14.39
C ARG A 96 -5.53 7.24 -15.77
N LYS A 97 -4.92 6.68 -16.81
CA LYS A 97 -5.37 6.88 -18.19
C LYS A 97 -6.52 5.94 -18.52
N ARG A 98 -7.56 6.52 -19.11
CA ARG A 98 -8.77 5.80 -19.50
C ARG A 98 -8.49 4.64 -20.45
N GLU A 99 -7.62 4.88 -21.44
CA GLU A 99 -7.25 3.90 -22.47
C GLU A 99 -6.57 2.68 -21.86
N GLU A 100 -5.64 2.90 -20.90
CA GLU A 100 -4.92 1.83 -20.19
C GLU A 100 -5.87 1.01 -19.30
N LEU A 101 -6.79 1.68 -18.58
CA LEU A 101 -7.83 1.02 -17.78
C LEU A 101 -8.76 0.17 -18.64
N LEU A 102 -9.18 0.69 -19.81
CA LEU A 102 -9.99 -0.05 -20.76
C LEU A 102 -9.24 -1.28 -21.28
N GLU A 103 -7.97 -1.15 -21.62
CA GLU A 103 -7.16 -2.24 -22.14
C GLU A 103 -7.00 -3.37 -21.10
N VAL A 104 -6.65 -3.02 -19.87
CA VAL A 104 -6.47 -3.99 -18.77
C VAL A 104 -7.78 -4.72 -18.43
N SER A 105 -8.93 -4.05 -18.59
CA SER A 105 -10.25 -4.62 -18.30
C SER A 105 -10.77 -5.57 -19.38
N LYS A 106 -10.18 -5.57 -20.59
CA LYS A 106 -10.62 -6.45 -21.68
C LYS A 106 -10.52 -7.92 -21.33
N GLY A 107 -11.56 -8.66 -21.67
CA GLY A 107 -11.61 -10.12 -21.49
C GLY A 107 -12.00 -10.59 -20.07
N ASP A 108 -12.24 -9.67 -19.13
CA ASP A 108 -12.78 -10.00 -17.81
C ASP A 108 -14.05 -9.16 -17.53
N LYS A 109 -15.17 -9.84 -17.30
CA LYS A 109 -16.46 -9.18 -17.08
C LYS A 109 -16.46 -8.27 -15.85
N SER A 110 -15.92 -8.76 -14.74
CA SER A 110 -15.87 -8.00 -13.49
C SER A 110 -15.00 -6.76 -13.60
N MET A 111 -13.84 -6.87 -14.27
CA MET A 111 -12.97 -5.70 -14.54
C MET A 111 -13.64 -4.70 -15.45
N SER A 112 -14.37 -5.17 -16.47
CA SER A 112 -15.13 -4.30 -17.39
C SER A 112 -16.27 -3.56 -16.66
N GLU A 113 -16.91 -4.18 -15.68
CA GLU A 113 -17.91 -3.53 -14.82
C GLU A 113 -17.28 -2.47 -13.91
N VAL A 114 -16.11 -2.76 -13.32
CA VAL A 114 -15.34 -1.77 -12.54
C VAL A 114 -14.92 -0.60 -13.41
N TYR A 115 -14.39 -0.86 -14.61
CA TYR A 115 -14.03 0.20 -15.57
C TYR A 115 -15.23 1.10 -15.88
N LYS A 116 -16.40 0.54 -16.18
CA LYS A 116 -17.61 1.32 -16.46
C LYS A 116 -18.00 2.23 -15.30
N LYS A 117 -17.98 1.71 -14.07
CA LYS A 117 -18.26 2.51 -12.87
C LYS A 117 -17.25 3.65 -12.69
N LEU A 118 -15.96 3.40 -12.90
CA LEU A 118 -14.93 4.43 -12.85
C LEU A 118 -15.11 5.49 -13.93
N ASP A 119 -15.46 5.06 -15.16
CA ASP A 119 -15.74 5.96 -16.28
C ASP A 119 -16.98 6.84 -16.01
N ASP A 120 -18.04 6.28 -15.43
CA ASP A 120 -19.23 7.01 -15.05
C ASP A 120 -18.94 8.02 -13.93
N LEU A 121 -18.20 7.61 -12.89
CA LEU A 121 -17.77 8.50 -11.80
C LEU A 121 -16.89 9.64 -12.31
N SER A 122 -16.00 9.38 -13.28
CA SER A 122 -15.13 10.42 -13.85
C SER A 122 -15.88 11.51 -14.63
N LYS A 123 -17.10 11.24 -15.06
CA LYS A 123 -17.99 12.20 -15.75
C LYS A 123 -18.82 13.03 -14.76
N ASP A 124 -18.91 12.61 -13.51
CA ASP A 124 -19.65 13.32 -12.47
C ASP A 124 -18.81 14.49 -11.95
N LYS A 125 -19.32 15.71 -12.14
CA LYS A 125 -18.65 16.94 -11.71
C LYS A 125 -18.40 17.00 -10.19
N TYR A 126 -19.25 16.37 -9.39
CA TYR A 126 -19.10 16.31 -7.95
C TYR A 126 -17.88 15.49 -7.55
N TYR A 127 -17.68 14.33 -8.19
CA TYR A 127 -16.51 13.48 -7.93
C TYR A 127 -15.23 14.09 -8.52
N ALA A 128 -15.32 14.85 -9.62
CA ALA A 128 -14.16 15.58 -10.18
C ALA A 128 -13.62 16.62 -9.17
N LEU A 129 -14.49 17.30 -8.43
CA LEU A 129 -14.11 18.25 -7.38
C LEU A 129 -13.48 17.58 -6.14
N LEU A 130 -13.86 16.32 -5.83
CA LEU A 130 -13.25 15.55 -4.73
C LEU A 130 -11.85 15.02 -5.07
N TYR A 131 -11.47 15.04 -6.34
CA TYR A 131 -10.19 14.54 -6.86
C TYR A 131 -9.33 15.66 -7.45
N ASP A 132 -9.42 16.86 -6.90
CA ASP A 132 -8.46 17.90 -7.25
C ASP A 132 -7.05 17.45 -6.84
N GLU A 133 -6.21 17.16 -7.84
CA GLU A 133 -4.85 16.69 -7.63
C GLU A 133 -3.99 17.71 -6.87
N GLU A 134 -4.31 19.00 -6.95
CA GLU A 134 -3.62 20.07 -6.25
C GLU A 134 -3.97 20.08 -4.76
N GLU A 135 -5.25 19.91 -4.40
CA GLU A 135 -5.67 19.77 -2.99
C GLU A 135 -5.10 18.50 -2.37
N LYS A 136 -5.12 17.41 -3.10
CA LYS A 136 -4.53 16.15 -2.63
C LYS A 136 -3.04 16.26 -2.40
N LYS A 137 -2.30 16.90 -3.33
CA LYS A 137 -0.86 17.16 -3.16
C LYS A 137 -0.59 18.12 -2.00
N ALA A 138 -1.42 19.14 -1.82
CA ALA A 138 -1.31 20.05 -0.70
C ALA A 138 -1.51 19.34 0.64
N TYR A 139 -2.50 18.45 0.73
CA TYR A 139 -2.74 17.63 1.91
C TYR A 139 -1.59 16.63 2.18
N GLU A 140 -1.11 15.91 1.15
CA GLU A 140 0.03 15.00 1.27
C GLU A 140 1.30 15.74 1.73
N ASN A 141 1.58 16.92 1.18
CA ASN A 141 2.71 17.75 1.59
C ASN A 141 2.57 18.26 3.04
N LYS A 142 1.35 18.62 3.46
CA LYS A 142 1.07 19.01 4.85
C LYS A 142 1.33 17.87 5.82
N CYS A 143 0.85 16.65 5.53
CA CYS A 143 1.12 15.48 6.35
C CYS A 143 2.62 15.17 6.44
N ILE A 144 3.36 15.27 5.33
CA ILE A 144 4.82 15.07 5.31
C ILE A 144 5.54 16.12 6.19
N LEU A 145 5.07 17.36 6.16
CA LEU A 145 5.65 18.43 6.98
C LEU A 145 5.35 18.24 8.46
N GLU A 146 4.13 17.86 8.81
CA GLU A 146 3.73 17.58 10.19
C GLU A 146 4.54 16.40 10.76
N ASP A 147 4.70 15.31 10.03
CA ASP A 147 5.54 14.15 10.39
C ASP A 147 7.02 14.57 10.58
N ALA A 148 7.54 15.44 9.72
CA ALA A 148 8.92 15.92 9.82
C ALA A 148 9.12 16.84 11.05
N ILE A 149 8.12 17.64 11.41
CA ILE A 149 8.15 18.49 12.60
C ILE A 149 8.09 17.64 13.87
N GLU A 150 7.27 16.60 13.89
CA GLU A 150 7.16 15.67 15.03
C GLU A 150 8.47 14.91 15.23
N ASP A 151 9.09 14.44 14.14
CA ASP A 151 10.42 13.81 14.16
C ASP A 151 11.52 14.75 14.67
N ALA A 152 11.50 16.00 14.24
CA ALA A 152 12.48 17.00 14.69
C ALA A 152 12.30 17.31 16.18
N LYS A 153 11.08 17.34 16.69
CA LYS A 153 10.78 17.51 18.12
C LYS A 153 11.28 16.29 18.93
N GLU A 154 10.95 15.07 18.52
CA GLU A 154 11.40 13.86 19.20
C GLU A 154 12.93 13.75 19.25
N ASN A 155 13.59 14.04 18.11
CA ASN A 155 15.06 14.04 18.05
C ASN A 155 15.68 15.19 18.84
N GLY A 156 15.04 16.36 18.91
CA GLY A 156 15.47 17.49 19.72
C GLY A 156 15.36 17.23 21.21
N TYR A 157 14.31 16.57 21.67
CA TYR A 157 14.16 16.13 23.07
C TYR A 157 15.20 15.08 23.43
N SER A 158 15.47 14.10 22.56
CA SER A 158 16.48 13.06 22.80
C SER A 158 17.89 13.63 22.93
N SER A 159 18.29 14.55 22.03
CA SER A 159 19.62 15.17 22.07
C SER A 159 19.78 16.14 23.24
N GLY A 160 18.72 16.82 23.67
CA GLY A 160 18.72 17.69 24.83
C GLY A 160 18.87 16.93 26.15
N TYR A 161 18.33 15.71 26.23
CA TYR A 161 18.45 14.87 27.43
C TYR A 161 19.85 14.27 27.59
N ASP A 162 20.50 13.92 26.47
CA ASP A 162 21.86 13.36 26.49
C ASP A 162 22.95 14.42 26.72
N SER A 163 22.66 15.69 26.41
CA SER A 163 23.60 16.80 26.60
C SER A 163 23.52 17.43 28.00
N GLY A 164 22.53 17.08 28.81
CA GLY A 164 22.27 17.62 30.15
C GLY A 164 22.74 16.74 31.30
N LYS A 165 23.50 15.66 31.04
CA LYS A 165 24.23 14.83 32.02
C LYS A 165 25.74 15.15 31.94
#